data_35867c81a870e490ffdccee2a161f0e9
#
_entry.id   35867c81a870e490ffdccee2a161f0e9
#
_cell.length_a   1.000
_cell.length_b   1.000
_cell.length_c   1.000
_cell.angle_alpha   90.00
_cell.angle_beta   90.00
_cell.angle_gamma   90.00
#
_symmetry.space_group_name_H-M   'P 1'
#
loop_
_entity.id
_entity.type
_entity.pdbx_description
1 polymer ?
#
loop_
_entity_poly.entity_id
_entity_poly.type
_entity_poly.pdbx_seq_one_letter_code
_entity_poly.pdbx_strand_id
1 'polypeptide(L)'
;MTIYEYTNKGCREENQDYICHGSIPDDGYICVLTDGMGGYSSGNEAAKTVAESIREYIQDNYSKIDMPNIINEAITYSNDELMLKRLSIGSKRMGCVIALLVIAKEYAYINWLGD
;
A
#
# COMPACT_ATOMS: atom_id res chain seq x y z
N MET A 1 4.64 13.32 14.54
CA MET A 1 3.35 12.58 14.54
C MET A 1 3.57 11.21 15.14
N THR A 2 2.67 10.77 16.00
CA THR A 2 2.72 9.44 16.61
C THR A 2 1.69 8.55 15.93
N ILE A 3 2.09 7.35 15.56
CA ILE A 3 1.22 6.39 14.89
C ILE A 3 1.19 5.10 15.68
N TYR A 4 -0.02 4.59 15.89
CA TYR A 4 -0.25 3.29 16.47
C TYR A 4 -0.89 2.39 15.42
N GLU A 5 -0.39 1.18 15.29
CA GLU A 5 -0.95 0.21 14.36
C GLU A 5 -1.28 -1.10 15.08
N TYR A 6 -2.30 -1.76 14.59
CA TYR A 6 -2.70 -3.07 15.10
C TYR A 6 -3.28 -3.89 13.96
N THR A 7 -2.87 -5.15 13.90
CA THR A 7 -3.45 -6.11 12.96
C THR A 7 -3.46 -7.49 13.61
N ASN A 8 -4.44 -8.31 13.27
CA ASN A 8 -4.61 -9.64 13.84
C ASN A 8 -5.29 -10.54 12.83
N LYS A 9 -4.85 -11.77 12.73
CA LYS A 9 -5.42 -12.73 11.78
C LYS A 9 -6.83 -13.21 12.17
N GLY A 10 -7.22 -13.01 13.42
CA GLY A 10 -8.52 -13.51 13.93
C GLY A 10 -8.62 -15.02 13.82
N CYS A 11 -9.70 -15.50 13.22
CA CYS A 11 -9.95 -16.93 13.01
C CYS A 11 -9.34 -17.48 11.74
N ARG A 12 -8.64 -16.64 10.95
CA ARG A 12 -8.00 -17.07 9.70
C ARG A 12 -6.71 -17.83 9.97
N GLU A 13 -6.29 -18.63 9.01
CA GLU A 13 -5.00 -19.32 9.11
C GLU A 13 -3.84 -18.35 8.98
N GLU A 14 -4.00 -17.30 8.16
CA GLU A 14 -3.01 -16.27 7.94
C GLU A 14 -3.62 -14.90 8.03
N ASN A 15 -2.82 -13.93 8.48
CA ASN A 15 -3.16 -12.53 8.37
C ASN A 15 -2.67 -12.02 7.02
N GLN A 16 -3.60 -11.72 6.11
CA GLN A 16 -3.30 -11.22 4.77
C GLN A 16 -3.44 -9.71 4.66
N ASP A 17 -3.60 -9.03 5.78
CA ASP A 17 -3.55 -7.58 5.85
C ASP A 17 -2.11 -7.12 6.03
N TYR A 18 -1.81 -5.92 5.55
CA TYR A 18 -0.50 -5.32 5.74
C TYR A 18 -0.66 -3.83 5.99
N ILE A 19 0.09 -3.33 6.94
CA ILE A 19 0.10 -1.92 7.29
C ILE A 19 1.52 -1.41 7.15
N CYS A 20 1.70 -0.30 6.44
CA CYS A 20 2.98 0.39 6.46
C CYS A 20 2.76 1.89 6.52
N HIS A 21 3.75 2.59 7.00
CA HIS A 21 3.71 4.04 7.12
C HIS A 21 5.12 4.60 7.05
N GLY A 22 5.22 5.90 6.88
CA GLY A 22 6.50 6.57 6.84
C GLY A 22 6.33 8.07 6.68
N SER A 23 7.41 8.79 6.89
CA SER A 23 7.44 10.23 6.68
C SER A 23 7.69 10.55 5.21
N ILE A 24 7.15 11.70 4.79
CA ILE A 24 7.45 12.31 3.50
C ILE A 24 7.95 13.73 3.76
N PRO A 25 8.56 14.39 2.76
CA PRO A 25 9.09 15.75 2.96
C PRO A 25 8.05 16.73 3.50
N ASP A 26 8.52 17.82 4.10
CA ASP A 26 7.71 18.90 4.66
C ASP A 26 6.82 18.46 5.82
N ASP A 27 7.35 17.60 6.70
CA ASP A 27 6.65 17.07 7.87
C ASP A 27 5.36 16.31 7.53
N GLY A 28 5.28 15.80 6.31
CA GLY A 28 4.16 14.98 5.88
C GLY A 28 4.29 13.53 6.30
N TYR A 29 3.24 12.76 6.05
CA TYR A 29 3.20 11.36 6.45
C TYR A 29 2.34 10.55 5.49
N ILE A 30 2.70 9.28 5.34
CA ILE A 30 1.93 8.33 4.53
C ILE A 30 1.61 7.09 5.35
N CYS A 31 0.37 6.63 5.22
CA CYS A 31 -0.10 5.36 5.79
C CYS A 31 -0.77 4.56 4.69
N VAL A 32 -0.42 3.30 4.58
CA VAL A 32 -1.00 2.38 3.59
C VAL A 32 -1.49 1.14 4.31
N LEU A 33 -2.75 0.80 4.09
CA LEU A 33 -3.37 -0.43 4.60
C LEU A 33 -3.82 -1.24 3.40
N THR A 34 -3.42 -2.50 3.36
CA THR A 34 -3.81 -3.40 2.28
C THR A 34 -4.38 -4.70 2.84
N ASP A 35 -5.34 -5.26 2.12
CA ASP A 35 -5.95 -6.56 2.40
C ASP A 35 -5.74 -7.44 1.18
N GLY A 36 -4.89 -8.44 1.31
CA GLY A 36 -4.48 -9.29 0.21
C GLY A 36 -5.44 -10.45 -0.04
N MET A 37 -5.44 -10.92 -1.28
CA MET A 37 -6.17 -12.10 -1.69
C MET A 37 -5.30 -12.96 -2.62
N GLY A 38 -5.44 -14.26 -2.57
CA GLY A 38 -4.69 -15.13 -3.45
C GLY A 38 -4.43 -16.54 -2.95
N GLY A 39 -5.03 -16.94 -1.85
CA GLY A 39 -4.85 -18.28 -1.28
C GLY A 39 -3.42 -18.57 -0.81
N TYR A 40 -3.27 -19.42 0.18
CA TYR A 40 -1.98 -19.74 0.82
C TYR A 40 -1.24 -18.45 1.20
N SER A 41 0.05 -18.34 0.89
CA SER A 41 0.85 -17.16 1.21
C SER A 41 0.75 -16.03 0.19
N SER A 42 0.03 -16.23 -0.92
CA SER A 42 -0.04 -15.22 -2.00
C SER A 42 -0.72 -13.93 -1.59
N GLY A 43 -1.73 -14.01 -0.70
CA GLY A 43 -2.38 -12.81 -0.17
C GLY A 43 -1.45 -11.95 0.66
N ASN A 44 -0.61 -12.58 1.49
CA ASN A 44 0.41 -11.87 2.28
C ASN A 44 1.41 -11.15 1.39
N GLU A 45 1.90 -11.84 0.36
CA GLU A 45 2.85 -11.26 -0.58
C GLU A 45 2.22 -10.11 -1.39
N ALA A 46 0.96 -10.28 -1.79
CA ALA A 46 0.23 -9.22 -2.49
C ALA A 46 0.10 -7.97 -1.62
N ALA A 47 -0.38 -8.14 -0.39
CA ALA A 47 -0.60 -7.02 0.53
C ALA A 47 0.70 -6.27 0.80
N LYS A 48 1.76 -6.99 1.12
CA LYS A 48 3.08 -6.41 1.41
C LYS A 48 3.66 -5.69 0.19
N THR A 49 3.66 -6.36 -0.96
CA THR A 49 4.23 -5.80 -2.19
C THR A 49 3.55 -4.48 -2.56
N VAL A 50 2.23 -4.45 -2.54
CA VAL A 50 1.49 -3.25 -2.92
C VAL A 50 1.71 -2.13 -1.90
N ALA A 51 1.59 -2.41 -0.62
CA ALA A 51 1.73 -1.38 0.42
C ALA A 51 3.13 -0.75 0.39
N GLU A 52 4.17 -1.56 0.36
CA GLU A 52 5.55 -1.06 0.35
C GLU A 52 5.87 -0.32 -0.95
N SER A 53 5.39 -0.82 -2.09
CA SER A 53 5.60 -0.15 -3.39
C SER A 53 4.98 1.24 -3.42
N ILE A 54 3.76 1.38 -2.91
CA ILE A 54 3.09 2.69 -2.84
C ILE A 54 3.87 3.64 -1.94
N ARG A 55 4.24 3.19 -0.75
CA ARG A 55 4.99 4.03 0.19
C ARG A 55 6.31 4.49 -0.42
N GLU A 56 7.09 3.57 -0.96
CA GLU A 56 8.38 3.89 -1.55
C GLU A 56 8.25 4.86 -2.72
N TYR A 57 7.29 4.63 -3.60
CA TYR A 57 7.07 5.51 -4.75
C TYR A 57 6.74 6.93 -4.32
N ILE A 58 5.83 7.09 -3.36
CA ILE A 58 5.44 8.42 -2.88
C ILE A 58 6.59 9.09 -2.15
N GLN A 59 7.36 8.36 -1.34
CA GLN A 59 8.53 8.92 -0.66
C GLN A 59 9.58 9.40 -1.65
N ASP A 60 9.81 8.66 -2.72
CA ASP A 60 10.84 8.97 -3.70
C ASP A 60 10.43 10.05 -4.71
N ASN A 61 9.13 10.22 -4.94
CA ASN A 61 8.61 11.10 -5.98
C ASN A 61 7.73 12.24 -5.45
N TYR A 62 7.83 12.54 -4.16
CA TYR A 62 7.01 13.55 -3.51
C TYR A 62 7.03 14.88 -4.27
N SER A 63 5.83 15.46 -4.45
CA SER A 63 5.68 16.77 -5.05
C SER A 63 4.52 17.51 -4.37
N LYS A 64 4.79 18.73 -3.86
CA LYS A 64 3.79 19.57 -3.22
C LYS A 64 2.65 19.99 -4.16
N ILE A 65 2.96 20.05 -5.45
CA ILE A 65 2.09 20.65 -6.45
C ILE A 65 1.17 19.60 -7.06
N ASP A 66 1.57 18.34 -7.04
CA ASP A 66 0.94 17.33 -7.88
C ASP A 66 0.71 16.00 -7.15
N MET A 67 0.37 16.07 -5.87
CA MET A 67 0.14 14.86 -5.07
C MET A 67 -0.93 13.93 -5.66
N PRO A 68 -2.06 14.40 -6.20
CA PRO A 68 -3.02 13.48 -6.82
C PRO A 68 -2.42 12.64 -7.94
N ASN A 69 -1.59 13.22 -8.80
CA ASN A 69 -0.90 12.47 -9.86
C ASN A 69 0.14 11.51 -9.30
N ILE A 70 0.91 11.94 -8.31
CA ILE A 70 1.90 11.09 -7.66
C ILE A 70 1.24 9.86 -7.03
N ILE A 71 0.09 10.05 -6.39
CA ILE A 71 -0.68 8.94 -5.81
C ILE A 71 -1.15 7.97 -6.89
N ASN A 72 -1.69 8.48 -7.99
CA ASN A 72 -2.13 7.65 -9.11
C ASN A 72 -0.96 6.88 -9.73
N GLU A 73 0.17 7.53 -9.92
CA GLU A 73 1.39 6.88 -10.42
C GLU A 73 1.89 5.80 -9.45
N ALA A 74 1.80 6.05 -8.15
CA ALA A 74 2.20 5.08 -7.13
C ALA A 74 1.33 3.83 -7.20
N ILE A 75 0.02 4.00 -7.38
CA ILE A 75 -0.90 2.86 -7.51
C ILE A 75 -0.59 2.06 -8.77
N THR A 76 -0.34 2.72 -9.90
CA THR A 76 0.05 2.06 -11.15
C THR A 76 1.37 1.30 -10.97
N TYR A 77 2.36 1.94 -10.36
CA TYR A 77 3.65 1.31 -10.07
C TYR A 77 3.47 0.07 -9.19
N SER A 78 2.63 0.16 -8.16
CA SER A 78 2.39 -0.97 -7.26
C SER A 78 1.73 -2.14 -7.98
N ASN A 79 0.85 -1.87 -8.93
CA ASN A 79 0.24 -2.92 -9.74
C ASN A 79 1.26 -3.63 -10.61
N ASP A 80 2.19 -2.89 -11.21
CA ASP A 80 3.28 -3.48 -12.00
C ASP A 80 4.18 -4.37 -11.12
N GLU A 81 4.52 -3.91 -9.93
CA GLU A 81 5.31 -4.69 -8.97
C GLU A 81 4.56 -5.95 -8.54
N LEU A 82 3.25 -5.85 -8.34
CA LEU A 82 2.40 -6.99 -8.00
C LEU A 82 2.41 -8.04 -9.12
N MET A 83 2.33 -7.61 -10.37
CA MET A 83 2.37 -8.51 -11.52
C MET A 83 3.71 -9.24 -11.60
N LEU A 84 4.82 -8.53 -11.38
CA LEU A 84 6.14 -9.14 -11.35
C LEU A 84 6.25 -10.17 -10.21
N LYS A 85 5.74 -9.83 -9.04
CA LYS A 85 5.74 -10.74 -7.89
C LYS A 85 4.93 -12.00 -8.18
N ARG A 86 3.75 -11.83 -8.77
CA ARG A 86 2.89 -12.94 -9.15
C ARG A 86 3.63 -13.91 -10.08
N LEU A 87 4.31 -13.38 -11.08
CA LEU A 87 5.08 -14.20 -12.01
C LEU A 87 6.24 -14.90 -11.31
N SER A 88 6.92 -14.23 -10.40
CA SER A 88 8.08 -14.79 -9.69
C SER A 88 7.72 -15.97 -8.79
N ILE A 89 6.55 -15.95 -8.15
CA ILE A 89 6.12 -17.03 -7.26
C ILE A 89 5.19 -18.03 -7.94
N GLY A 90 4.86 -17.80 -9.21
CA GLY A 90 4.01 -18.71 -9.98
C GLY A 90 2.55 -18.73 -9.56
N SER A 91 2.07 -17.69 -8.89
CA SER A 91 0.68 -17.60 -8.46
C SER A 91 -0.23 -17.27 -9.65
N LYS A 92 -1.39 -17.95 -9.69
CA LYS A 92 -2.41 -17.66 -10.71
C LYS A 92 -3.36 -16.56 -10.27
N ARG A 93 -3.45 -16.30 -8.97
CA ARG A 93 -4.36 -15.31 -8.39
C ARG A 93 -3.63 -14.54 -7.30
N MET A 94 -3.49 -13.25 -7.50
CA MET A 94 -2.92 -12.34 -6.52
C MET A 94 -3.57 -10.98 -6.71
N GLY A 95 -4.03 -10.40 -5.63
CA GLY A 95 -4.59 -9.07 -5.64
C GLY A 95 -4.69 -8.51 -4.25
N CYS A 96 -5.06 -7.26 -4.14
CA CYS A 96 -5.36 -6.67 -2.84
C CYS A 96 -6.26 -5.46 -2.99
N VAL A 97 -6.94 -5.11 -1.89
CA VAL A 97 -7.62 -3.83 -1.77
C VAL A 97 -6.72 -2.89 -0.97
N ILE A 98 -6.90 -1.59 -1.17
CA ILE A 98 -6.01 -0.56 -0.66
C ILE A 98 -6.81 0.52 0.05
N ALA A 99 -6.32 0.96 1.20
CA ALA A 99 -6.71 2.22 1.80
C ALA A 99 -5.43 3.02 2.04
N LEU A 100 -5.39 4.23 1.53
CA LEU A 100 -4.22 5.08 1.53
C LEU A 100 -4.56 6.45 2.11
N LEU A 101 -3.73 6.92 3.04
CA LEU A 101 -3.80 8.25 3.59
C LEU A 101 -2.45 8.93 3.41
N VAL A 102 -2.44 10.08 2.77
CA VAL A 102 -1.26 10.94 2.67
C VAL A 102 -1.59 12.27 3.33
N ILE A 103 -0.80 12.66 4.31
CA ILE A 103 -0.92 13.97 4.96
C ILE A 103 0.26 14.81 4.48
N ALA A 104 -0.03 15.89 3.77
CA ALA A 104 0.97 16.78 3.22
C ALA A 104 0.57 18.23 3.50
N LYS A 105 1.29 18.87 4.43
CA LYS A 105 1.02 20.25 4.87
C LYS A 105 -0.42 20.39 5.38
N GLU A 106 -1.25 21.16 4.68
CA GLU A 106 -2.61 21.46 5.06
C GLU A 106 -3.63 20.50 4.47
N TYR A 107 -3.17 19.52 3.69
CA TYR A 107 -4.06 18.62 2.95
C TYR A 107 -3.91 17.18 3.43
N ALA A 108 -5.03 16.48 3.43
CA ALA A 108 -5.06 15.05 3.59
C ALA A 108 -5.66 14.44 2.32
N TYR A 109 -4.95 13.49 1.72
CA TYR A 109 -5.40 12.77 0.54
C TYR A 109 -5.80 11.38 0.98
N ILE A 110 -7.05 11.02 0.72
CA ILE A 110 -7.59 9.71 1.08
C ILE A 110 -7.97 9.00 -0.21
N ASN A 111 -7.43 7.83 -0.41
CA ASN A 111 -7.71 7.00 -1.58
C ASN A 111 -8.03 5.58 -1.13
N TRP A 112 -8.94 4.94 -1.81
CA TRP A 112 -9.20 3.52 -1.60
C TRP A 112 -9.50 2.85 -2.93
N LEU A 113 -9.19 1.57 -3.00
CA LEU A 113 -9.44 0.75 -4.17
C LEU A 113 -9.95 -0.61 -3.70
N GLY A 114 -11.12 -1.00 -4.19
CA GLY A 114 -11.80 -2.20 -3.77
C GLY A 114 -12.86 -1.95 -2.71
N ASP A 115 -13.26 -2.99 -2.06
CA ASP A 115 -14.25 -2.90 -0.99
C ASP A 115 -13.63 -2.33 0.28
#